data_01513e7f3ceffd1e717ac7026eb00592
#
_entry.id   01513e7f3ceffd1e717ac7026eb00592
#
_cell.length_a   1.000
_cell.length_b   1.000
_cell.length_c   1.000
_cell.angle_alpha   90.00
_cell.angle_beta   90.00
_cell.angle_gamma   90.00
#
_symmetry.space_group_name_H-M   'P 1'
#
loop_
_entity.id
_entity.type
_entity.pdbx_description
1 polymer ?
#
loop_
_entity_poly.entity_id
_entity_poly.type
_entity_poly.pdbx_seq_one_letter_code
_entity_poly.pdbx_strand_id
1 'polypeptide(L)'
;GGNYATLNPLHHLATATLANGNLQTTSSNPAFSTFLLKSGKWYCEHTVTATGYNLCFSQIDHPAGATPSSANSESIGWYTNGTLYWQGGSASAGASYGIGDVLGAAIDMDNTTITLYKNGTQTTSINFSSGYHVTFAEGMYVSQFNGTGHFNFGQRQFAYPVSGYKSICTTNLP
;
A
#
# COMPACT_ATOMS: atom_id res chain seq x y z
N GLY A 1 15.00 -17.90 -9.16
CA GLY A 1 14.42 -16.92 -8.23
C GLY A 1 13.58 -15.90 -8.99
N GLY A 2 12.43 -15.52 -8.47
CA GLY A 2 11.58 -14.50 -9.08
C GLY A 2 12.05 -13.09 -8.77
N ASN A 3 11.62 -12.13 -9.58
CA ASN A 3 11.82 -10.72 -9.31
C ASN A 3 10.73 -10.23 -8.36
N TYR A 4 11.13 -9.65 -7.24
CA TYR A 4 10.22 -9.03 -6.30
C TYR A 4 9.76 -7.64 -6.79
N ALA A 5 8.59 -7.21 -6.34
CA ALA A 5 8.17 -5.84 -6.52
C ALA A 5 9.16 -4.87 -5.85
N THR A 6 9.28 -3.70 -6.42
CA THR A 6 9.97 -2.53 -5.87
C THR A 6 9.06 -1.31 -6.06
N LEU A 7 9.50 -0.15 -5.61
CA LEU A 7 8.88 1.10 -6.02
C LEU A 7 9.34 1.47 -7.43
N ASN A 8 8.42 1.96 -8.24
CA ASN A 8 8.68 2.26 -9.64
C ASN A 8 9.12 3.73 -9.83
N PRO A 9 10.41 4.00 -10.11
CA PRO A 9 10.88 5.36 -10.32
C PRO A 9 10.37 5.97 -11.64
N LEU A 10 9.83 5.15 -12.54
CA LEU A 10 9.31 5.56 -13.85
C LEU A 10 7.78 5.69 -13.89
N HIS A 11 7.09 5.44 -12.77
CA HIS A 11 5.66 5.66 -12.71
C HIS A 11 5.38 7.15 -12.92
N HIS A 12 4.46 7.48 -13.83
CA HIS A 12 4.22 8.87 -14.25
C HIS A 12 3.81 9.84 -13.12
N LEU A 13 3.35 9.31 -11.98
CA LEU A 13 3.00 10.08 -10.79
C LEU A 13 4.05 9.97 -9.69
N ALA A 14 5.05 9.10 -9.84
CA ALA A 14 6.07 8.90 -8.81
C ALA A 14 7.07 10.06 -8.84
N THR A 15 7.10 10.82 -7.76
CA THR A 15 8.04 11.92 -7.56
C THR A 15 8.90 11.73 -6.32
N ALA A 16 8.73 10.59 -5.63
CA ALA A 16 9.53 10.25 -4.46
C ALA A 16 10.99 10.00 -4.86
N THR A 17 11.92 10.48 -4.03
CA THR A 17 13.31 10.06 -4.11
C THR A 17 13.44 8.67 -3.51
N LEU A 18 14.01 7.74 -4.28
CA LEU A 18 14.13 6.34 -3.90
C LEU A 18 15.59 5.98 -3.56
N ALA A 19 15.74 5.04 -2.64
CA ALA A 19 17.02 4.48 -2.21
C ALA A 19 16.90 2.97 -1.95
N ASN A 20 17.99 2.33 -1.60
CA ASN A 20 18.04 0.92 -1.21
C ASN A 20 17.35 -0.02 -2.22
N GLY A 21 17.76 0.08 -3.49
CA GLY A 21 17.19 -0.74 -4.57
C GLY A 21 15.72 -0.44 -4.83
N ASN A 22 15.32 0.83 -4.69
CA ASN A 22 13.94 1.30 -4.85
C ASN A 22 12.95 0.69 -3.83
N LEU A 23 13.41 0.44 -2.62
CA LEU A 23 12.59 -0.06 -1.52
C LEU A 23 12.36 0.97 -0.45
N GLN A 24 13.14 2.05 -0.46
CA GLN A 24 13.03 3.14 0.50
C GLN A 24 12.64 4.43 -0.20
N THR A 25 11.70 5.15 0.39
CA THR A 25 11.41 6.54 0.04
C THR A 25 12.12 7.47 1.01
N THR A 26 12.79 8.49 0.49
CA THR A 26 13.53 9.50 1.29
C THR A 26 12.93 10.90 1.15
N SER A 27 11.88 11.06 0.34
CA SER A 27 11.10 12.28 0.24
C SER A 27 9.61 11.98 0.43
N SER A 28 8.87 12.94 0.99
CA SER A 28 7.43 12.83 1.26
C SER A 28 6.57 13.04 0.01
N ASN A 29 6.88 12.32 -1.06
CA ASN A 29 6.21 12.39 -2.34
C ASN A 29 5.59 11.03 -2.71
N PRO A 30 4.65 10.98 -3.68
CA PRO A 30 4.03 9.74 -4.11
C PRO A 30 5.03 8.70 -4.64
N ALA A 31 4.84 7.45 -4.25
CA ALA A 31 5.54 6.30 -4.78
C ALA A 31 4.55 5.14 -4.98
N PHE A 32 4.77 4.35 -6.03
CA PHE A 32 3.90 3.24 -6.43
C PHE A 32 4.74 1.99 -6.65
N SER A 33 4.18 0.83 -6.34
CA SER A 33 4.83 -0.46 -6.63
C SER A 33 4.98 -0.69 -8.14
N THR A 34 5.98 -1.50 -8.51
CA THR A 34 6.17 -1.92 -9.92
C THR A 34 5.12 -2.91 -10.39
N PHE A 35 4.42 -3.60 -9.47
CA PHE A 35 3.40 -4.59 -9.81
C PHE A 35 2.00 -4.02 -9.63
N LEU A 36 1.18 -4.24 -10.66
CA LEU A 36 -0.26 -4.02 -10.64
C LEU A 36 -0.94 -5.35 -10.31
N LEU A 37 -1.49 -5.45 -9.10
CA LEU A 37 -2.15 -6.67 -8.62
C LEU A 37 -3.55 -6.77 -9.20
N LYS A 38 -3.88 -7.89 -9.85
CA LYS A 38 -5.19 -8.13 -10.49
C LYS A 38 -5.96 -9.29 -9.88
N SER A 39 -5.26 -10.27 -9.33
CA SER A 39 -5.83 -11.47 -8.71
C SER A 39 -4.89 -12.02 -7.64
N GLY A 40 -5.35 -12.97 -6.84
CA GLY A 40 -4.53 -13.66 -5.85
C GLY A 40 -4.45 -12.97 -4.50
N LYS A 41 -3.66 -13.58 -3.60
CA LYS A 41 -3.47 -13.16 -2.21
C LYS A 41 -2.03 -12.74 -1.96
N TRP A 42 -1.84 -11.48 -1.56
CA TRP A 42 -0.54 -10.82 -1.49
C TRP A 42 -0.33 -10.19 -0.13
N TYR A 43 0.92 -10.17 0.31
CA TYR A 43 1.30 -9.49 1.55
C TYR A 43 2.51 -8.59 1.33
N CYS A 44 2.49 -7.43 1.96
CA CYS A 44 3.63 -6.52 2.03
C CYS A 44 3.69 -5.81 3.37
N GLU A 45 4.86 -5.28 3.69
CA GLU A 45 5.11 -4.47 4.88
C GLU A 45 5.73 -3.12 4.51
N HIS A 46 5.48 -2.13 5.35
CA HIS A 46 6.09 -0.80 5.29
C HIS A 46 6.55 -0.38 6.68
N THR A 47 7.87 -0.14 6.85
CA THR A 47 8.41 0.42 8.09
C THR A 47 8.46 1.93 7.99
N VAL A 48 7.78 2.63 8.88
CA VAL A 48 7.62 4.09 8.85
C VAL A 48 8.88 4.81 9.30
N THR A 49 9.36 5.77 8.50
CA THR A 49 10.48 6.67 8.88
C THR A 49 10.03 8.14 8.98
N ALA A 50 8.96 8.52 8.29
CA ALA A 50 8.21 9.74 8.53
C ALA A 50 6.73 9.49 8.27
N THR A 51 5.87 10.09 9.08
CA THR A 51 4.44 9.83 9.06
C THR A 51 3.71 10.58 7.94
N GLY A 52 2.63 9.98 7.44
CA GLY A 52 1.76 10.51 6.39
C GLY A 52 0.76 9.45 5.97
N TYR A 53 0.48 9.33 4.68
CA TYR A 53 -0.19 8.17 4.07
C TYR A 53 0.88 7.15 3.68
N ASN A 54 1.35 6.35 4.64
CA ASN A 54 2.49 5.46 4.44
C ASN A 54 2.14 4.16 3.73
N LEU A 55 0.91 3.67 3.88
CA LEU A 55 0.45 2.46 3.21
C LEU A 55 -0.89 2.72 2.55
N CYS A 56 -0.89 2.73 1.23
CA CYS A 56 -2.02 3.09 0.39
C CYS A 56 -2.20 2.07 -0.74
N PHE A 57 -3.38 2.12 -1.35
CA PHE A 57 -3.80 1.25 -2.44
C PHE A 57 -4.41 2.13 -3.52
N SER A 58 -3.82 2.12 -4.71
CA SER A 58 -4.16 3.06 -5.78
C SER A 58 -4.58 2.35 -7.05
N GLN A 59 -5.58 2.90 -7.75
CA GLN A 59 -5.91 2.52 -9.11
C GLN A 59 -4.87 3.05 -10.11
N ILE A 60 -4.87 2.50 -11.32
CA ILE A 60 -3.93 2.86 -12.38
C ILE A 60 -4.12 4.30 -12.86
N ASP A 61 -5.34 4.81 -12.79
CA ASP A 61 -5.76 6.14 -13.23
C ASP A 61 -5.79 7.20 -12.11
N HIS A 62 -5.13 6.90 -10.97
CA HIS A 62 -5.01 7.88 -9.88
C HIS A 62 -4.43 9.21 -10.41
N PRO A 63 -5.11 10.36 -10.19
CA PRO A 63 -4.68 11.62 -10.79
C PRO A 63 -3.46 12.23 -10.11
N ALA A 64 -2.65 12.94 -10.90
CA ALA A 64 -1.47 13.64 -10.39
C ALA A 64 -1.82 14.69 -9.34
N GLY A 65 -1.02 14.75 -8.27
CA GLY A 65 -1.19 15.71 -7.18
C GLY A 65 -2.33 15.39 -6.20
N ALA A 66 -3.14 14.37 -6.46
CA ALA A 66 -4.14 13.92 -5.51
C ALA A 66 -3.50 13.13 -4.36
N THR A 67 -4.14 13.18 -3.19
CA THR A 67 -3.87 12.29 -2.05
C THR A 67 -5.12 11.45 -1.80
N PRO A 68 -5.09 10.40 -0.99
CA PRO A 68 -6.27 9.58 -0.74
C PRO A 68 -7.52 10.36 -0.28
N SER A 69 -7.36 11.47 0.42
CA SER A 69 -8.46 12.34 0.86
C SER A 69 -8.93 13.37 -0.16
N SER A 70 -8.26 13.49 -1.31
CA SER A 70 -8.62 14.47 -2.34
C SER A 70 -9.97 14.17 -2.98
N ALA A 71 -10.66 15.20 -3.45
CA ALA A 71 -11.98 15.09 -4.09
C ALA A 71 -11.97 14.31 -5.42
N ASN A 72 -10.81 14.06 -5.99
CA ASN A 72 -10.61 13.28 -7.21
C ASN A 72 -9.68 12.08 -6.97
N SER A 73 -9.58 11.59 -5.73
CA SER A 73 -8.71 10.46 -5.39
C SER A 73 -9.21 9.16 -6.02
N GLU A 74 -8.28 8.38 -6.53
CA GLU A 74 -8.48 7.00 -6.97
C GLU A 74 -7.64 6.05 -6.10
N SER A 75 -7.64 6.30 -4.79
CA SER A 75 -6.87 5.56 -3.79
C SER A 75 -7.64 5.39 -2.48
N ILE A 76 -7.29 4.33 -1.75
CA ILE A 76 -7.58 4.19 -0.32
C ILE A 76 -6.25 4.35 0.41
N GLY A 77 -6.18 5.21 1.42
CA GLY A 77 -4.96 5.46 2.18
C GLY A 77 -5.14 5.35 3.68
N TRP A 78 -4.23 4.64 4.34
CA TRP A 78 -4.14 4.61 5.79
C TRP A 78 -3.28 5.77 6.26
N TYR A 79 -3.90 6.72 6.96
CA TYR A 79 -3.23 7.90 7.50
C TYR A 79 -2.78 7.67 8.94
N THR A 80 -1.70 8.34 9.32
CA THR A 80 -1.03 8.16 10.62
C THR A 80 -1.92 8.33 11.84
N ASN A 81 -3.00 9.11 11.73
CA ASN A 81 -3.96 9.31 12.83
C ASN A 81 -4.92 8.13 13.07
N GLY A 82 -4.79 7.03 12.33
CA GLY A 82 -5.65 5.86 12.42
C GLY A 82 -6.92 5.93 11.59
N THR A 83 -6.96 6.83 10.60
CA THR A 83 -8.09 6.96 9.68
C THR A 83 -7.72 6.42 8.30
N LEU A 84 -8.63 5.66 7.70
CA LEU A 84 -8.65 5.39 6.26
C LEU A 84 -9.34 6.54 5.56
N TYR A 85 -8.77 7.01 4.46
CA TYR A 85 -9.34 8.02 3.59
C TYR A 85 -9.49 7.50 2.16
N TRP A 86 -10.54 7.94 1.49
CA TRP A 86 -10.77 7.76 0.06
C TRP A 86 -11.60 8.93 -0.46
N GLN A 87 -11.79 9.04 -1.76
CA GLN A 87 -12.62 10.10 -2.33
C GLN A 87 -14.03 10.10 -1.71
N GLY A 88 -14.38 11.21 -1.09
CA GLY A 88 -15.70 11.43 -0.51
C GLY A 88 -15.98 10.68 0.79
N GLY A 89 -14.96 10.02 1.41
CA GLY A 89 -15.22 9.25 2.62
C GLY A 89 -14.00 9.03 3.53
N SER A 90 -14.33 8.56 4.72
CA SER A 90 -13.34 8.11 5.70
C SER A 90 -13.94 7.09 6.66
N ALA A 91 -13.08 6.26 7.25
CA ALA A 91 -13.44 5.29 8.28
C ALA A 91 -12.27 5.06 9.25
N SER A 92 -12.50 4.40 10.38
CA SER A 92 -11.42 4.00 11.26
C SER A 92 -10.56 2.90 10.63
N ALA A 93 -9.25 3.08 10.65
CA ALA A 93 -8.27 2.02 10.32
C ALA A 93 -7.96 1.12 11.54
N GLY A 94 -8.56 1.38 12.68
CA GLY A 94 -8.38 0.63 13.92
C GLY A 94 -7.15 1.03 14.74
N ALA A 95 -6.13 1.64 14.15
CA ALA A 95 -4.93 2.09 14.86
C ALA A 95 -4.25 3.28 14.21
N SER A 96 -3.77 4.21 15.02
CA SER A 96 -2.78 5.20 14.63
C SER A 96 -1.38 4.58 14.62
N TYR A 97 -0.44 5.20 13.92
CA TYR A 97 0.94 4.74 13.85
C TYR A 97 1.94 5.90 13.87
N GLY A 98 3.20 5.58 14.14
CA GLY A 98 4.30 6.52 14.20
C GLY A 98 5.59 5.96 13.60
N ILE A 99 6.66 6.74 13.72
CA ILE A 99 8.00 6.34 13.25
C ILE A 99 8.43 5.04 13.97
N GLY A 100 8.96 4.10 13.19
CA GLY A 100 9.40 2.78 13.65
C GLY A 100 8.33 1.69 13.59
N ASP A 101 7.03 2.04 13.48
CA ASP A 101 5.99 1.05 13.32
C ASP A 101 6.09 0.33 11.97
N VAL A 102 5.77 -0.96 11.97
CA VAL A 102 5.66 -1.79 10.79
C VAL A 102 4.18 -1.96 10.44
N LEU A 103 3.80 -1.43 9.29
CA LEU A 103 2.46 -1.55 8.74
C LEU A 103 2.44 -2.75 7.80
N GLY A 104 1.44 -3.61 7.91
CA GLY A 104 1.23 -4.75 7.04
C GLY A 104 -0.08 -4.65 6.28
N ALA A 105 -0.09 -5.13 5.04
CA ALA A 105 -1.31 -5.28 4.24
C ALA A 105 -1.40 -6.69 3.67
N ALA A 106 -2.44 -7.43 4.06
CA ALA A 106 -2.86 -8.67 3.44
C ALA A 106 -3.97 -8.35 2.44
N ILE A 107 -3.65 -8.47 1.15
CA ILE A 107 -4.50 -8.08 0.03
C ILE A 107 -5.04 -9.35 -0.62
N ASP A 108 -6.35 -9.52 -0.62
CA ASP A 108 -7.05 -10.61 -1.32
C ASP A 108 -7.85 -10.01 -2.47
N MET A 109 -7.26 -10.03 -3.68
CA MET A 109 -7.88 -9.49 -4.88
C MET A 109 -9.09 -10.33 -5.31
N ASP A 110 -9.09 -11.63 -5.02
CA ASP A 110 -10.16 -12.54 -5.44
C ASP A 110 -11.43 -12.35 -4.60
N ASN A 111 -11.26 -12.04 -3.30
CA ASN A 111 -12.37 -11.74 -2.38
C ASN A 111 -12.52 -10.23 -2.10
N THR A 112 -11.80 -9.39 -2.81
CA THR A 112 -11.88 -7.92 -2.72
C THR A 112 -11.66 -7.37 -1.30
N THR A 113 -10.72 -7.94 -0.54
CA THR A 113 -10.45 -7.52 0.83
C THR A 113 -9.01 -7.05 1.02
N ILE A 114 -8.84 -6.07 1.92
CA ILE A 114 -7.54 -5.66 2.44
C ILE A 114 -7.63 -5.72 3.95
N THR A 115 -6.75 -6.50 4.57
CA THR A 115 -6.62 -6.57 6.03
C THR A 115 -5.35 -5.86 6.43
N LEU A 116 -5.46 -4.88 7.32
CA LEU A 116 -4.35 -4.06 7.79
C LEU A 116 -3.84 -4.56 9.14
N TYR A 117 -2.53 -4.45 9.31
CA TYR A 117 -1.80 -4.86 10.52
C TYR A 117 -0.87 -3.74 10.97
N LYS A 118 -0.77 -3.56 12.29
CA LYS A 118 0.25 -2.73 12.93
C LYS A 118 1.10 -3.62 13.83
N ASN A 119 2.40 -3.71 13.55
CA ASN A 119 3.35 -4.54 14.32
C ASN A 119 2.83 -5.98 14.51
N GLY A 120 2.26 -6.57 13.46
CA GLY A 120 1.72 -7.93 13.46
C GLY A 120 0.31 -8.08 14.06
N THR A 121 -0.26 -7.04 14.65
CA THR A 121 -1.62 -7.07 15.18
C THR A 121 -2.60 -6.53 14.14
N GLN A 122 -3.64 -7.32 13.84
CA GLN A 122 -4.70 -6.89 12.93
C GLN A 122 -5.43 -5.67 13.50
N THR A 123 -5.60 -4.64 12.68
CA THR A 123 -6.30 -3.40 13.04
C THR A 123 -7.69 -3.34 12.44
N THR A 124 -7.82 -3.59 11.14
CA THR A 124 -9.10 -3.60 10.44
C THR A 124 -9.02 -4.47 9.19
N SER A 125 -10.18 -4.86 8.67
CA SER A 125 -10.33 -5.47 7.35
C SER A 125 -11.43 -4.74 6.60
N ILE A 126 -11.17 -4.40 5.34
CA ILE A 126 -12.10 -3.70 4.47
C ILE A 126 -12.44 -4.58 3.27
N ASN A 127 -13.68 -4.49 2.79
CA ASN A 127 -14.07 -5.03 1.50
C ASN A 127 -14.21 -3.88 0.51
N PHE A 128 -13.33 -3.81 -0.49
CA PHE A 128 -13.30 -2.72 -1.44
C PHE A 128 -14.25 -2.90 -2.65
N SER A 129 -15.08 -3.94 -2.67
CA SER A 129 -16.08 -4.13 -3.73
C SER A 129 -17.17 -3.05 -3.71
N SER A 130 -17.36 -2.36 -2.58
CA SER A 130 -18.33 -1.29 -2.45
C SER A 130 -17.95 -0.33 -1.32
N GLY A 131 -18.40 0.93 -1.42
CA GLY A 131 -18.28 1.92 -0.33
C GLY A 131 -16.99 2.72 -0.30
N TYR A 132 -16.02 2.43 -1.19
CA TYR A 132 -14.69 3.06 -1.17
C TYR A 132 -14.37 3.87 -2.43
N HIS A 133 -15.34 4.19 -3.26
CA HIS A 133 -15.19 4.88 -4.55
C HIS A 133 -14.36 4.08 -5.58
N VAL A 134 -13.26 3.46 -5.16
CA VAL A 134 -12.38 2.65 -6.01
C VAL A 134 -12.75 1.17 -5.93
N THR A 135 -12.74 0.48 -7.07
CA THR A 135 -13.03 -0.97 -7.16
C THR A 135 -11.82 -1.80 -7.53
N PHE A 136 -10.74 -1.15 -7.97
CA PHE A 136 -9.53 -1.80 -8.50
C PHE A 136 -9.78 -2.76 -9.67
N ALA A 137 -10.79 -2.44 -10.52
CA ALA A 137 -11.18 -3.27 -11.66
C ALA A 137 -10.00 -3.52 -12.63
N GLU A 138 -9.15 -2.51 -12.84
CA GLU A 138 -7.93 -2.62 -13.68
C GLU A 138 -6.71 -3.13 -12.90
N GLY A 139 -6.83 -3.33 -11.59
CA GLY A 139 -5.79 -3.74 -10.69
C GLY A 139 -5.45 -2.71 -9.61
N MET A 140 -4.55 -3.10 -8.71
CA MET A 140 -4.16 -2.32 -7.54
C MET A 140 -2.64 -2.16 -7.49
N TYR A 141 -2.17 -0.91 -7.36
CA TYR A 141 -0.81 -0.61 -6.90
C TYR A 141 -0.79 -0.48 -5.39
N VAL A 142 0.23 -1.05 -4.74
CA VAL A 142 0.63 -0.61 -3.40
C VAL A 142 1.37 0.70 -3.54
N SER A 143 1.04 1.69 -2.72
CA SER A 143 1.54 3.05 -2.86
C SER A 143 1.74 3.73 -1.51
N GLN A 144 2.32 4.92 -1.52
CA GLN A 144 2.38 5.85 -0.40
C GLN A 144 2.22 7.29 -0.87
N PHE A 145 1.80 8.17 0.06
CA PHE A 145 1.69 9.62 -0.16
C PHE A 145 2.07 10.36 1.13
N ASN A 146 2.84 11.44 1.02
CA ASN A 146 3.18 12.34 2.13
C ASN A 146 3.87 11.68 3.34
N GLY A 147 4.49 10.53 3.16
CA GLY A 147 5.26 9.86 4.19
C GLY A 147 6.54 9.28 3.61
N THR A 148 7.41 8.73 4.46
CA THR A 148 8.60 8.00 4.03
C THR A 148 8.75 6.70 4.79
N GLY A 149 9.45 5.74 4.20
CA GLY A 149 9.76 4.49 4.86
C GLY A 149 10.36 3.44 3.94
N HIS A 150 10.41 2.22 4.46
CA HIS A 150 10.97 1.06 3.79
C HIS A 150 9.87 0.06 3.46
N PHE A 151 9.68 -0.25 2.19
CA PHE A 151 8.82 -1.35 1.76
C PHE A 151 9.56 -2.69 1.80
N ASN A 152 8.84 -3.72 2.19
CA ASN A 152 9.20 -5.12 2.03
C ASN A 152 8.08 -5.83 1.27
N PHE A 153 8.36 -6.23 0.04
CA PHE A 153 7.43 -6.99 -0.81
C PHE A 153 7.70 -8.50 -0.76
N GLY A 154 8.60 -8.95 0.14
CA GLY A 154 9.00 -10.33 0.34
C GLY A 154 10.43 -10.64 -0.09
N GLN A 155 11.20 -9.67 -0.60
CA GLN A 155 12.63 -9.83 -0.89
C GLN A 155 13.48 -10.03 0.37
N ARG A 156 12.93 -9.73 1.52
CA ARG A 156 13.44 -10.05 2.85
C ARG A 156 12.35 -10.81 3.61
N GLN A 157 12.74 -11.55 4.64
CA GLN A 157 11.78 -12.15 5.55
C GLN A 157 10.85 -11.05 6.10
N PHE A 158 9.56 -11.31 6.08
CA PHE A 158 8.59 -10.43 6.73
C PHE A 158 8.79 -10.42 8.23
N ALA A 159 8.67 -9.25 8.86
CA ALA A 159 8.73 -9.12 10.31
C ALA A 159 7.50 -9.82 10.96
N TYR A 160 6.35 -9.72 10.29
CA TYR A 160 5.08 -10.26 10.77
C TYR A 160 4.31 -10.97 9.65
N PRO A 161 4.76 -12.16 9.22
CA PRO A 161 4.15 -12.86 8.09
C PRO A 161 2.70 -13.26 8.39
N VAL A 162 1.85 -13.17 7.37
CA VAL A 162 0.44 -13.58 7.44
C VAL A 162 0.24 -14.86 6.62
N SER A 163 -0.25 -15.91 7.29
CA SER A 163 -0.47 -17.22 6.65
C SER A 163 -1.48 -17.12 5.50
N GLY A 164 -1.20 -17.83 4.40
CA GLY A 164 -2.06 -17.89 3.21
C GLY A 164 -1.87 -16.75 2.21
N TYR A 165 -0.98 -15.79 2.51
CA TYR A 165 -0.62 -14.69 1.62
C TYR A 165 0.81 -14.84 1.12
N LYS A 166 1.04 -14.41 -0.11
CA LYS A 166 2.32 -14.56 -0.81
C LYS A 166 3.06 -13.23 -0.91
N SER A 167 4.38 -13.30 -1.04
CA SER A 167 5.21 -12.16 -1.42
C SER A 167 4.87 -11.69 -2.85
N ILE A 168 4.98 -10.39 -3.08
CA ILE A 168 4.72 -9.78 -4.40
C ILE A 168 5.97 -9.97 -5.27
N CYS A 169 5.99 -11.07 -6.04
CA CYS A 169 7.09 -11.40 -6.94
C CYS A 169 6.59 -12.19 -8.15
N THR A 170 7.41 -12.23 -9.22
CA THR A 170 7.02 -12.85 -10.49
C THR A 170 6.76 -14.35 -10.38
N THR A 171 7.42 -15.07 -9.48
CA THR A 171 7.18 -16.52 -9.27
C THR A 171 5.83 -16.83 -8.64
N ASN A 172 5.18 -15.86 -8.03
CA ASN A 172 3.88 -16.01 -7.39
C ASN A 172 2.73 -15.46 -8.24
N LEU A 173 3.02 -14.80 -9.37
CA LEU A 173 2.00 -14.36 -10.32
C LEU A 173 1.30 -15.57 -10.94
N PRO A 174 -0.02 -15.47 -11.20
CA PRO A 174 -0.78 -16.53 -11.84
C PRO A 174 -0.35 -16.74 -13.30
#